data_eec2216db8bd6cf2f3b1df256d91afbe
#
_entry.id   eec2216db8bd6cf2f3b1df256d91afbe
#
_cell.length_a   1.000
_cell.length_b   1.000
_cell.length_c   1.000
_cell.angle_alpha   90.00
_cell.angle_beta   90.00
_cell.angle_gamma   90.00
#
_symmetry.space_group_name_H-M   'P 1'
#
loop_
_entity.id
_entity.type
_entity.pdbx_description
1 polymer ?
#
loop_
_entity_poly.entity_id
_entity_poly.type
_entity_poly.pdbx_seq_one_letter_code
_entity_poly.pdbx_strand_id
1 'polypeptide(L)'
;MTEKGENKVLVVDLDNSLVRIDVFKEMLLRLVFVSPFNFIIAIIKLIKSKAESKDYCSKLFDDDPSLYPYNDKVLEIINDYKDKGFTIVLSTGAPTKQALAISTHLGKFDKVIGTDKDFNNIGFNKIEKLKKEIGNNFIYLGDSKID
;
A
#
# COMPACT_ATOMS: atom_id res chain seq x y z
N MET A 1 -8.25 -35.01 -15.56
CA MET A 1 -8.87 -33.75 -15.07
C MET A 1 -7.84 -33.03 -14.27
N THR A 2 -7.20 -32.04 -14.85
CA THR A 2 -6.37 -31.11 -14.10
C THR A 2 -7.32 -30.18 -13.34
N GLU A 3 -7.42 -30.37 -12.03
CA GLU A 3 -7.97 -29.33 -11.16
C GLU A 3 -7.18 -28.06 -11.48
N LYS A 4 -7.85 -27.06 -12.05
CA LYS A 4 -7.32 -25.70 -12.06
C LYS A 4 -7.15 -25.33 -10.59
N GLY A 5 -5.91 -25.36 -10.11
CA GLY A 5 -5.58 -24.97 -8.76
C GLY A 5 -6.22 -23.61 -8.52
N GLU A 6 -7.12 -23.53 -7.55
CA GLU A 6 -7.66 -22.24 -7.11
C GLU A 6 -6.48 -21.35 -6.81
N ASN A 7 -6.38 -20.22 -7.52
CA ASN A 7 -5.36 -19.21 -7.25
C ASN A 7 -5.62 -18.68 -5.83
N LYS A 8 -4.88 -19.20 -4.88
CA LYS A 8 -4.95 -18.79 -3.48
C LYS A 8 -4.16 -17.51 -3.31
N VAL A 9 -4.85 -16.37 -3.32
CA VAL A 9 -4.25 -15.05 -3.19
C VAL A 9 -4.81 -14.32 -1.99
N LEU A 10 -3.93 -13.82 -1.13
CA LEU A 10 -4.24 -12.88 -0.06
C LEU A 10 -3.76 -11.49 -0.48
N VAL A 11 -4.66 -10.54 -0.55
CA VAL A 11 -4.36 -9.12 -0.78
C VAL A 11 -4.38 -8.40 0.56
N VAL A 12 -3.30 -7.71 0.87
CA VAL A 12 -3.14 -6.95 2.13
C VAL A 12 -3.05 -5.47 1.82
N ASP A 13 -3.84 -4.67 2.54
CA ASP A 13 -3.73 -3.21 2.53
C ASP A 13 -2.63 -2.74 3.48
N LEU A 14 -2.09 -1.55 3.24
CA LEU A 14 -1.01 -0.98 4.03
C LEU A 14 -1.54 -0.04 5.12
N ASP A 15 -2.16 1.07 4.71
CA ASP A 15 -2.56 2.15 5.61
C ASP A 15 -3.64 1.69 6.59
N ASN A 16 -3.42 1.94 7.88
CA ASN A 16 -4.31 1.52 8.98
C ASN A 16 -4.65 0.01 8.99
N SER A 17 -3.82 -0.80 8.34
CA SER A 17 -3.94 -2.26 8.29
C SER A 17 -2.61 -2.90 8.64
N LEU A 18 -1.70 -3.10 7.69
CA LEU A 18 -0.35 -3.63 7.93
C LEU A 18 0.48 -2.68 8.80
N VAL A 19 0.37 -1.37 8.58
CA VAL A 19 0.90 -0.32 9.46
C VAL A 19 -0.25 0.45 10.10
N ARG A 20 -0.05 0.92 11.33
CA ARG A 20 -1.07 1.59 12.13
C ARG A 20 -1.21 3.09 11.85
N ILE A 21 -0.69 3.54 10.71
CA ILE A 21 -0.75 4.92 10.23
C ILE A 21 -1.18 4.99 8.78
N ASP A 22 -1.59 6.17 8.34
CA ASP A 22 -1.73 6.51 6.93
C ASP A 22 -0.42 7.16 6.46
N VAL A 23 0.30 6.47 5.58
CA VAL A 23 1.66 6.86 5.15
C VAL A 23 1.66 8.23 4.48
N PHE A 24 0.69 8.52 3.63
CA PHE A 24 0.62 9.82 2.94
C PHE A 24 0.30 10.97 3.88
N LYS A 25 -0.65 10.79 4.79
CA LYS A 25 -0.98 11.81 5.81
C LYS A 25 0.20 12.09 6.72
N GLU A 26 0.94 11.05 7.10
CA GLU A 26 2.15 11.18 7.89
C GLU A 26 3.22 12.01 7.17
N MET A 27 3.45 11.76 5.88
CA MET A 27 4.38 12.55 5.08
C MET A 27 3.94 14.03 4.99
N LEU A 28 2.66 14.30 4.75
CA LEU A 28 2.14 15.67 4.74
C LEU A 28 2.34 16.38 6.08
N LEU A 29 2.03 15.71 7.17
CA LEU A 29 2.22 16.27 8.51
C LEU A 29 3.69 16.60 8.79
N ARG A 30 4.60 15.72 8.42
CA ARG A 30 6.04 15.94 8.57
C ARG A 30 6.53 17.14 7.76
N LEU A 31 6.01 17.35 6.55
CA LEU A 31 6.37 18.51 5.72
C LEU A 31 6.05 19.85 6.38
N VAL A 32 4.97 19.93 7.17
CA VAL A 32 4.63 21.16 7.90
C VAL A 32 5.81 21.63 8.76
N PHE A 33 6.52 20.69 9.38
CA PHE A 33 7.62 21.00 10.30
C PHE A 33 8.99 21.02 9.64
N VAL A 34 9.22 20.13 8.66
CA VAL A 34 10.53 19.96 8.01
C VAL A 34 10.71 20.94 6.86
N SER A 35 9.68 21.18 6.07
CA SER A 35 9.75 22.07 4.91
C SER A 35 8.36 22.63 4.57
N PRO A 36 7.96 23.73 5.24
CA PRO A 36 6.66 24.37 4.96
C PRO A 36 6.44 24.76 3.50
N PHE A 37 7.52 25.12 2.79
CA PHE A 37 7.47 25.43 1.36
C PHE A 37 7.06 24.21 0.53
N ASN A 38 7.65 23.05 0.79
CA ASN A 38 7.28 21.79 0.12
C ASN A 38 5.88 21.34 0.51
N PHE A 39 5.45 21.62 1.75
CA PHE A 39 4.06 21.37 2.16
C PHE A 39 3.07 22.15 1.30
N ILE A 40 3.31 23.44 1.06
CA ILE A 40 2.46 24.27 0.18
C ILE A 40 2.39 23.68 -1.23
N ILE A 41 3.54 23.29 -1.79
CA ILE A 41 3.57 22.65 -3.11
C ILE A 41 2.79 21.35 -3.13
N ALA A 42 2.92 20.51 -2.09
CA ALA A 42 2.17 19.27 -1.97
C ALA A 42 0.65 19.52 -1.92
N ILE A 43 0.20 20.55 -1.21
CA ILE A 43 -1.22 20.93 -1.16
C ILE A 43 -1.73 21.43 -2.52
N ILE A 44 -0.96 22.24 -3.22
CA ILE A 44 -1.32 22.71 -4.58
C ILE A 44 -1.46 21.49 -5.51
N LYS A 45 -0.54 20.55 -5.47
CA LYS A 45 -0.62 19.32 -6.23
C LYS A 45 -1.83 18.47 -5.83
N LEU A 46 -2.15 18.40 -4.54
CA LEU A 46 -3.28 17.65 -4.02
C LEU A 46 -4.62 18.15 -4.59
N ILE A 47 -4.76 19.45 -4.77
CA ILE A 47 -5.95 20.06 -5.38
C ILE A 47 -6.11 19.62 -6.84
N LYS A 48 -5.00 19.43 -7.55
CA LYS A 48 -5.01 19.00 -8.96
C LYS A 48 -5.16 17.48 -9.08
N SER A 49 -4.34 16.75 -8.38
CA SER A 49 -4.30 15.28 -8.43
C SER A 49 -3.68 14.74 -7.15
N LYS A 50 -4.44 13.86 -6.47
CA LYS A 50 -3.97 13.17 -5.27
C LYS A 50 -2.74 12.28 -5.56
N ALA A 51 -2.73 11.62 -6.72
CA ALA A 51 -1.61 10.81 -7.17
C ALA A 51 -0.32 11.64 -7.37
N GLU A 52 -0.42 12.83 -7.96
CA GLU A 52 0.73 13.72 -8.13
C GLU A 52 1.27 14.22 -6.80
N SER A 53 0.42 14.56 -5.85
CA SER A 53 0.84 14.97 -4.50
C SER A 53 1.55 13.84 -3.77
N LYS A 54 1.01 12.63 -3.85
CA LYS A 54 1.65 11.43 -3.26
C LYS A 54 3.03 11.15 -3.87
N ASP A 55 3.14 11.23 -5.19
CA ASP A 55 4.42 11.05 -5.89
C ASP A 55 5.44 12.12 -5.47
N TYR A 56 5.03 13.38 -5.41
CA TYR A 56 5.86 14.49 -4.96
C TYR A 56 6.39 14.28 -3.54
N CYS A 57 5.49 14.00 -2.58
CA CYS A 57 5.87 13.73 -1.19
C CYS A 57 6.80 12.53 -1.07
N SER A 58 6.51 11.48 -1.81
CA SER A 58 7.31 10.25 -1.83
C SER A 58 8.79 10.50 -2.17
N LYS A 59 9.06 11.41 -3.09
CA LYS A 59 10.43 11.75 -3.52
C LYS A 59 11.21 12.54 -2.48
N LEU A 60 10.54 13.16 -1.52
CA LEU A 60 11.17 14.00 -0.48
C LEU A 60 11.62 13.18 0.74
N PHE A 61 11.16 11.94 0.88
CA PHE A 61 11.44 11.11 2.05
C PHE A 61 12.08 9.78 1.68
N ASP A 62 13.15 9.44 2.41
CA ASP A 62 13.80 8.12 2.41
C ASP A 62 13.71 7.53 3.82
N ASP A 63 12.50 7.05 4.16
CA ASP A 63 12.25 6.52 5.48
C ASP A 63 12.87 5.13 5.67
N ASP A 64 13.39 4.89 6.87
CA ASP A 64 13.78 3.56 7.28
C ASP A 64 12.52 2.70 7.52
N PRO A 65 12.27 1.66 6.70
CA PRO A 65 11.07 0.86 6.83
C PRO A 65 10.97 0.08 8.14
N SER A 66 12.05 -0.08 8.88
CA SER A 66 12.04 -0.71 10.21
C SER A 66 11.32 0.13 11.27
N LEU A 67 11.16 1.43 11.03
CA LEU A 67 10.56 2.38 11.97
C LEU A 67 9.03 2.51 11.85
N TYR A 68 8.41 1.87 10.87
CA TYR A 68 6.95 1.89 10.75
C TYR A 68 6.27 1.10 11.87
N PRO A 69 5.15 1.59 12.40
CA PRO A 69 4.40 0.89 13.45
C PRO A 69 3.58 -0.27 12.87
N TYR A 70 4.21 -1.41 12.66
CA TYR A 70 3.58 -2.60 12.11
C TYR A 70 2.52 -3.19 13.05
N ASN A 71 1.48 -3.77 12.43
CA ASN A 71 0.44 -4.49 13.14
C ASN A 71 0.79 -5.98 13.22
N ASP A 72 1.18 -6.44 14.41
CA ASP A 72 1.62 -7.81 14.64
C ASP A 72 0.55 -8.85 14.29
N LYS A 73 -0.72 -8.54 14.54
CA LYS A 73 -1.84 -9.43 14.17
C LYS A 73 -1.94 -9.65 12.67
N VAL A 74 -1.76 -8.58 11.88
CA VAL A 74 -1.75 -8.66 10.42
C VAL A 74 -0.54 -9.48 9.95
N LEU A 75 0.63 -9.28 10.54
CA LEU A 75 1.82 -10.08 10.22
C LEU A 75 1.62 -11.56 10.52
N GLU A 76 1.00 -11.91 11.63
CA GLU A 76 0.65 -13.30 11.97
C GLU A 76 -0.30 -13.91 10.94
N ILE A 77 -1.34 -13.18 10.52
CA ILE A 77 -2.28 -13.63 9.49
C ILE A 77 -1.56 -13.87 8.17
N ILE A 78 -0.67 -12.96 7.77
CA ILE A 78 0.15 -13.11 6.55
C ILE A 78 1.00 -14.39 6.62
N ASN A 79 1.66 -14.63 7.75
CA ASN A 79 2.46 -15.84 7.93
C ASN A 79 1.62 -17.12 7.81
N ASP A 80 0.43 -17.14 8.43
CA ASP A 80 -0.49 -18.28 8.36
C ASP A 80 -0.92 -18.56 6.92
N TYR A 81 -1.27 -17.54 6.15
CA TYR A 81 -1.63 -17.71 4.75
C TYR A 81 -0.46 -18.13 3.86
N LYS A 82 0.75 -17.59 4.13
CA LYS A 82 1.97 -18.05 3.45
C LYS A 82 2.23 -19.54 3.66
N ASP A 83 2.09 -20.00 4.90
CA ASP A 83 2.28 -21.42 5.25
C ASP A 83 1.26 -22.33 4.57
N LYS A 84 0.09 -21.80 4.24
CA LYS A 84 -0.97 -22.48 3.46
C LYS A 84 -0.75 -22.42 1.94
N GLY A 85 0.35 -21.85 1.47
CA GLY A 85 0.71 -21.75 0.06
C GLY A 85 0.03 -20.62 -0.70
N PHE A 86 -0.50 -19.60 -0.01
CA PHE A 86 -1.07 -18.40 -0.64
C PHE A 86 0.00 -17.51 -1.24
N THR A 87 -0.30 -16.91 -2.38
CA THR A 87 0.42 -15.76 -2.92
C THR A 87 0.00 -14.52 -2.13
N ILE A 88 0.95 -13.72 -1.66
CA ILE A 88 0.69 -12.53 -0.84
C ILE A 88 0.95 -11.27 -1.68
N VAL A 89 -0.08 -10.45 -1.82
CA VAL A 89 -0.03 -9.20 -2.59
C VAL A 89 -0.24 -8.02 -1.66
N LEU A 90 0.66 -7.05 -1.69
CA LEU A 90 0.45 -5.75 -1.03
C LEU A 90 -0.19 -4.79 -2.03
N SER A 91 -1.39 -4.32 -1.73
CA SER A 91 -2.10 -3.34 -2.57
C SER A 91 -2.51 -2.14 -1.73
N THR A 92 -2.00 -0.97 -2.07
CA THR A 92 -2.13 0.21 -1.23
C THR A 92 -2.33 1.50 -2.03
N GLY A 93 -3.06 2.43 -1.43
CA GLY A 93 -3.11 3.82 -1.88
C GLY A 93 -1.88 4.66 -1.53
N ALA A 94 -0.95 4.12 -0.74
CA ALA A 94 0.33 4.76 -0.47
C ALA A 94 1.23 4.79 -1.72
N PRO A 95 2.21 5.71 -1.77
CA PRO A 95 3.17 5.74 -2.88
C PRO A 95 3.93 4.42 -3.04
N THR A 96 4.13 4.01 -4.27
CA THR A 96 4.83 2.76 -4.62
C THR A 96 6.22 2.68 -3.98
N LYS A 97 6.96 3.78 -3.92
CA LYS A 97 8.30 3.82 -3.30
C LYS A 97 8.26 3.34 -1.84
N GLN A 98 7.36 3.86 -1.03
CA GLN A 98 7.22 3.48 0.38
C GLN A 98 6.70 2.05 0.52
N ALA A 99 5.74 1.66 -0.31
CA ALA A 99 5.20 0.30 -0.32
C ALA A 99 6.28 -0.74 -0.67
N LEU A 100 7.12 -0.46 -1.66
CA LEU A 100 8.25 -1.32 -2.03
C LEU A 100 9.30 -1.43 -0.92
N ALA A 101 9.63 -0.32 -0.26
CA ALA A 101 10.57 -0.33 0.86
C ALA A 101 10.07 -1.21 2.02
N ILE A 102 8.79 -1.09 2.36
CA ILE A 102 8.15 -1.91 3.40
C ILE A 102 8.12 -3.39 2.98
N SER A 103 7.73 -3.66 1.75
CA SER A 103 7.70 -5.03 1.21
C SER A 103 9.06 -5.69 1.25
N THR A 104 10.09 -4.99 0.83
CA THR A 104 11.48 -5.48 0.85
C THR A 104 11.96 -5.75 2.27
N HIS A 105 11.65 -4.84 3.20
CA HIS A 105 12.01 -4.99 4.61
C HIS A 105 11.37 -6.23 5.25
N LEU A 106 10.07 -6.44 5.02
CA LEU A 106 9.34 -7.57 5.60
C LEU A 106 9.63 -8.89 4.91
N GLY A 107 9.94 -8.89 3.60
CA GLY A 107 10.25 -10.08 2.83
C GLY A 107 9.10 -11.10 2.71
N LYS A 108 7.85 -10.65 2.77
CA LYS A 108 6.67 -11.52 2.83
C LYS A 108 5.74 -11.43 1.61
N PHE A 109 5.95 -10.45 0.73
CA PHE A 109 5.07 -10.16 -0.40
C PHE A 109 5.64 -10.66 -1.72
N ASP A 110 4.80 -11.26 -2.54
CA ASP A 110 5.13 -11.71 -3.89
C ASP A 110 4.92 -10.62 -4.93
N LYS A 111 4.03 -9.66 -4.64
CA LYS A 111 3.70 -8.55 -5.53
C LYS A 111 3.31 -7.31 -4.73
N VAL A 112 3.65 -6.13 -5.28
CA VAL A 112 3.30 -4.83 -4.70
C VAL A 112 2.59 -3.98 -5.75
N ILE A 113 1.44 -3.42 -5.39
CA ILE A 113 0.68 -2.46 -6.18
C ILE A 113 0.46 -1.22 -5.32
N GLY A 114 1.11 -0.13 -5.70
CA GLY A 114 1.01 1.15 -5.01
C GLY A 114 0.40 2.24 -5.88
N THR A 115 0.44 3.46 -5.40
CA THR A 115 0.04 4.66 -6.15
C THR A 115 1.25 5.26 -6.84
N ASP A 116 1.13 5.48 -8.14
CA ASP A 116 2.09 6.19 -8.97
C ASP A 116 1.54 7.56 -9.37
N LYS A 117 2.37 8.38 -10.00
CA LYS A 117 2.00 9.72 -10.44
C LYS A 117 0.71 9.77 -11.28
N ASP A 118 0.53 8.80 -12.16
CA ASP A 118 -0.59 8.73 -13.10
C ASP A 118 -1.73 7.79 -12.65
N PHE A 119 -1.56 7.10 -11.53
CA PHE A 119 -2.52 6.11 -11.04
C PHE A 119 -2.62 6.14 -9.52
N ASN A 120 -3.79 6.55 -9.01
CA ASN A 120 -4.10 6.53 -7.58
C ASN A 120 -4.82 5.21 -7.22
N ASN A 121 -4.11 4.31 -6.53
CA ASN A 121 -4.60 2.96 -6.20
C ASN A 121 -5.53 2.95 -4.98
N ILE A 122 -6.67 3.60 -5.12
CA ILE A 122 -7.71 3.67 -4.08
C ILE A 122 -9.09 3.35 -4.64
N GLY A 123 -10.00 2.93 -3.75
CA GLY A 123 -11.41 2.72 -4.08
C GLY A 123 -11.62 1.82 -5.29
N PHE A 124 -12.42 2.28 -6.22
CA PHE A 124 -12.76 1.53 -7.43
C PHE A 124 -11.55 1.21 -8.32
N ASN A 125 -10.62 2.16 -8.46
CA ASN A 125 -9.38 1.94 -9.20
C ASN A 125 -8.56 0.77 -8.65
N LYS A 126 -8.50 0.65 -7.33
CA LYS A 126 -7.82 -0.44 -6.63
C LYS A 126 -8.46 -1.80 -6.95
N ILE A 127 -9.78 -1.86 -6.90
CA ILE A 127 -10.53 -3.10 -7.20
C ILE A 127 -10.32 -3.51 -8.65
N GLU A 128 -10.44 -2.59 -9.60
CA GLU A 128 -10.23 -2.87 -11.02
C GLU A 128 -8.81 -3.34 -11.30
N LYS A 129 -7.82 -2.66 -10.73
CA LYS A 129 -6.41 -3.03 -10.86
C LYS A 129 -6.15 -4.45 -10.35
N LEU A 130 -6.69 -4.79 -9.17
CA LEU A 130 -6.58 -6.13 -8.59
C LEU A 130 -7.20 -7.19 -9.49
N LYS A 131 -8.42 -6.96 -9.99
CA LYS A 131 -9.09 -7.90 -10.90
C LYS A 131 -8.31 -8.12 -12.19
N LYS A 132 -7.73 -7.06 -12.73
CA LYS A 132 -6.93 -7.13 -13.95
C LYS A 132 -5.62 -7.90 -13.76
N GLU A 133 -4.94 -7.73 -12.63
CA GLU A 133 -3.61 -8.28 -12.40
C GLU A 133 -3.60 -9.67 -11.76
N ILE A 134 -4.58 -9.98 -10.90
CA ILE A 134 -4.61 -11.22 -10.13
C ILE A 134 -5.91 -12.02 -10.27
N GLY A 135 -6.89 -11.51 -11.02
CA GLY A 135 -8.18 -12.16 -11.23
C GLY A 135 -9.22 -11.83 -10.16
N ASN A 136 -10.35 -12.57 -10.19
CA ASN A 136 -11.50 -12.25 -9.34
C ASN A 136 -11.50 -12.99 -7.98
N ASN A 137 -10.65 -13.98 -7.82
CA ASN A 137 -10.60 -14.81 -6.61
C ASN A 137 -9.42 -14.45 -5.73
N PHE A 138 -9.68 -13.64 -4.72
CA PHE A 138 -8.71 -13.30 -3.68
C PHE A 138 -9.41 -13.01 -2.36
N ILE A 139 -8.68 -13.17 -1.27
CA ILE A 139 -9.09 -12.73 0.06
C ILE A 139 -8.46 -11.36 0.30
N TYR A 140 -9.24 -10.42 0.82
CA TYR A 140 -8.78 -9.07 1.10
C TYR A 140 -8.68 -8.84 2.61
N LEU A 141 -7.51 -8.40 3.05
CA LEU A 141 -7.22 -8.02 4.43
C LEU A 141 -6.91 -6.52 4.49
N GLY A 142 -7.83 -5.75 5.02
CA GLY A 142 -7.69 -4.31 5.10
C GLY A 142 -8.55 -3.68 6.19
N ASP A 143 -8.54 -2.35 6.27
CA ASP A 143 -9.42 -1.59 7.15
C ASP A 143 -10.86 -1.66 6.60
N SER A 144 -11.78 -2.15 7.42
CA SER A 144 -13.19 -2.34 7.08
C SER A 144 -13.97 -1.06 6.74
N LYS A 145 -13.34 0.08 6.77
CA LYS A 145 -13.97 1.36 6.43
C LYS A 145 -13.86 1.74 4.95
N ILE A 146 -13.26 0.90 4.12
CA ILE A 146 -12.98 1.21 2.71
C ILE A 146 -13.75 0.30 1.75
N ASP A 147 -14.73 -0.36 2.21
CA ASP A 147 -15.57 -1.22 1.37
C ASP A 147 -16.52 -0.41 0.47
#